data_91eb069d21c9c08105d9410d99c2f71a
#
_entry.id   91eb069d21c9c08105d9410d99c2f71a
#
_cell.length_a   1.000
_cell.length_b   1.000
_cell.length_c   1.000
_cell.angle_alpha   90.00
_cell.angle_beta   90.00
_cell.angle_gamma   90.00
#
_symmetry.space_group_name_H-M   'P 1'
#
loop_
_entity.id
_entity.type
_entity.pdbx_description
1 polymer ?
#
loop_
_entity_poly.entity_id
_entity_poly.type
_entity_poly.pdbx_seq_one_letter_code
_entity_poly.pdbx_strand_id
1 'polypeptide(L)'
;QGGGLLKVGKKENESGEYVILDTLTDQFDRAKAKANAEDTLSKHVDIDAMVGLFAYNPPLILEALKLADKVGKVKVIAFDEDDATLQGIKDGTVHGTVVQNPYMYGYKSIEVLSAIKAGNKNVIPANKFIDIPARQIRKDNVDEFWADLKAKMAGGEKPATQQGKPSFAFVSNGVASFWTIAGVGVNKAGVDLGVNTEVLMPAEGIPDQ
;
A
#
# COMPACT_ATOMS: atom_id res chain seq x y z
N GLN A 1 -2.43 17.31 1.81
CA GLN A 1 -3.63 17.08 1.03
C GLN A 1 -3.89 15.58 0.87
N GLY A 2 -3.58 14.83 1.84
CA GLY A 2 -3.65 13.41 1.82
C GLY A 2 -4.82 12.91 2.64
N GLY A 3 -5.09 11.70 2.56
CA GLY A 3 -6.09 10.96 3.26
C GLY A 3 -6.64 9.90 2.37
N GLY A 4 -7.09 8.85 2.97
CA GLY A 4 -7.74 7.78 2.26
C GLY A 4 -8.92 8.29 1.46
N LEU A 5 -9.15 7.68 0.34
CA LEU A 5 -10.24 8.03 -0.56
C LEU A 5 -11.18 6.84 -0.67
N LEU A 6 -12.39 7.02 -0.18
CA LEU A 6 -13.47 6.06 -0.40
C LEU A 6 -14.18 6.43 -1.70
N LYS A 7 -14.15 5.54 -2.68
CA LYS A 7 -14.98 5.63 -3.88
C LYS A 7 -16.17 4.71 -3.74
N VAL A 8 -17.32 5.23 -4.10
CA VAL A 8 -18.59 4.53 -4.03
C VAL A 8 -19.11 4.40 -5.45
N GLY A 9 -19.46 3.20 -5.85
CA GLY A 9 -19.98 2.93 -7.18
C GLY A 9 -21.28 2.15 -7.14
N LYS A 10 -22.16 2.47 -8.05
CA LYS A 10 -23.37 1.74 -8.35
C LYS A 10 -23.35 1.35 -9.82
N LYS A 11 -23.83 0.15 -10.13
CA LYS A 11 -24.08 -0.24 -11.53
C LYS A 11 -25.36 0.45 -11.97
N GLU A 12 -25.25 1.38 -12.89
CA GLU A 12 -26.41 1.96 -13.58
C GLU A 12 -26.39 1.49 -15.01
N ASN A 13 -27.49 0.98 -15.47
CA ASN A 13 -27.91 0.65 -16.82
C ASN A 13 -27.60 -0.77 -17.32
N GLU A 14 -28.37 -1.14 -18.34
CA GLU A 14 -28.28 -2.41 -19.05
C GLU A 14 -26.96 -2.57 -19.85
N SER A 15 -26.22 -1.48 -20.13
CA SER A 15 -24.93 -1.51 -20.81
C SER A 15 -23.78 -1.99 -19.93
N GLY A 16 -23.98 -2.11 -18.62
CA GLY A 16 -22.98 -2.59 -17.68
C GLY A 16 -21.95 -1.56 -17.25
N GLU A 17 -22.16 -0.28 -17.53
CA GLU A 17 -21.32 0.82 -17.06
C GLU A 17 -21.45 1.03 -15.55
N TYR A 18 -20.34 1.45 -14.91
CA TYR A 18 -20.30 1.78 -13.49
C TYR A 18 -20.42 3.28 -13.28
N VAL A 19 -21.23 3.69 -12.30
CA VAL A 19 -21.37 5.09 -11.90
C VAL A 19 -20.63 5.30 -10.57
N ILE A 20 -19.76 6.29 -10.53
CA ILE A 20 -19.12 6.75 -9.30
C ILE A 20 -20.10 7.71 -8.63
N LEU A 21 -20.70 7.26 -7.52
CA LEU A 21 -21.68 8.05 -6.77
C LEU A 21 -21.03 9.17 -5.98
N ASP A 22 -19.89 8.88 -5.35
CA ASP A 22 -19.17 9.87 -4.53
C ASP A 22 -17.68 9.53 -4.42
N THR A 23 -16.90 10.51 -4.00
CA THR A 23 -15.48 10.38 -3.67
C THR A 23 -15.20 11.15 -2.38
N LEU A 24 -14.94 10.42 -1.28
CA LEU A 24 -14.81 10.97 0.06
C LEU A 24 -13.35 10.94 0.52
N THR A 25 -12.92 12.01 1.18
CA THR A 25 -11.57 12.11 1.76
C THR A 25 -11.65 12.04 3.27
N ASP A 26 -10.70 11.37 3.89
CA ASP A 26 -10.61 11.19 5.35
C ASP A 26 -9.43 11.91 6.00
N GLN A 27 -8.54 12.52 5.21
CA GLN A 27 -7.37 13.26 5.70
C GLN A 27 -6.44 12.40 6.60
N PHE A 28 -6.31 11.10 6.31
CA PHE A 28 -5.61 10.08 7.11
C PHE A 28 -6.20 9.83 8.51
N ASP A 29 -7.41 10.31 8.79
CA ASP A 29 -8.15 10.04 10.02
C ASP A 29 -8.95 8.75 9.87
N ARG A 30 -8.60 7.73 10.65
CA ARG A 30 -9.25 6.42 10.62
C ARG A 30 -10.71 6.49 11.10
N ALA A 31 -11.03 7.33 12.09
CA ALA A 31 -12.40 7.50 12.56
C ALA A 31 -13.26 8.12 11.47
N LYS A 32 -12.74 9.13 10.77
CA LYS A 32 -13.41 9.75 9.63
C LYS A 32 -13.56 8.79 8.45
N ALA A 33 -12.55 7.96 8.17
CA ALA A 33 -12.64 6.93 7.13
C ALA A 33 -13.77 5.94 7.41
N LYS A 34 -13.92 5.49 8.67
CA LYS A 34 -15.02 4.61 9.09
C LYS A 34 -16.37 5.33 8.99
N ALA A 35 -16.48 6.55 9.50
CA ALA A 35 -17.71 7.35 9.41
C ALA A 35 -18.13 7.56 7.94
N ASN A 36 -17.20 7.87 7.04
CA ASN A 36 -17.45 7.97 5.61
C ASN A 36 -18.10 6.68 5.04
N ALA A 37 -17.62 5.50 5.46
CA ALA A 37 -18.20 4.24 5.02
C ALA A 37 -19.61 4.02 5.57
N GLU A 38 -19.84 4.31 6.86
CA GLU A 38 -21.15 4.19 7.54
C GLU A 38 -22.18 5.15 6.93
N ASP A 39 -21.81 6.41 6.74
CA ASP A 39 -22.65 7.44 6.11
C ASP A 39 -23.01 7.07 4.66
N THR A 40 -22.04 6.54 3.92
CA THR A 40 -22.26 6.07 2.56
C THR A 40 -23.30 4.94 2.50
N LEU A 41 -23.20 3.96 3.41
CA LEU A 41 -24.16 2.85 3.48
C LEU A 41 -25.57 3.29 3.88
N SER A 42 -25.66 4.37 4.65
CA SER A 42 -26.93 4.98 5.05
C SER A 42 -27.54 5.79 3.91
N LYS A 43 -26.71 6.53 3.17
CA LYS A 43 -27.14 7.39 2.06
C LYS A 43 -27.51 6.59 0.79
N HIS A 44 -26.74 5.53 0.52
CA HIS A 44 -26.87 4.71 -0.68
C HIS A 44 -27.19 3.27 -0.30
N VAL A 45 -28.48 3.00 -0.02
CA VAL A 45 -28.94 1.70 0.50
C VAL A 45 -28.75 0.54 -0.49
N ASP A 46 -28.65 0.84 -1.77
CA ASP A 46 -28.53 -0.08 -2.88
C ASP A 46 -27.15 -0.06 -3.58
N ILE A 47 -26.13 0.42 -2.86
CA ILE A 47 -24.75 0.47 -3.37
C ILE A 47 -24.21 -0.94 -3.67
N ASP A 48 -23.55 -1.09 -4.82
CA ASP A 48 -22.95 -2.36 -5.27
C ASP A 48 -21.51 -2.55 -4.83
N ALA A 49 -20.72 -1.46 -4.73
CA ALA A 49 -19.28 -1.56 -4.45
C ALA A 49 -18.73 -0.36 -3.69
N MET A 50 -17.72 -0.62 -2.87
CA MET A 50 -16.88 0.38 -2.20
C MET A 50 -15.41 0.14 -2.53
N VAL A 51 -14.66 1.21 -2.72
CA VAL A 51 -13.22 1.16 -3.03
C VAL A 51 -12.44 1.90 -1.96
N GLY A 52 -11.55 1.20 -1.27
CA GLY A 52 -10.59 1.78 -0.33
C GLY A 52 -9.24 1.97 -1.00
N LEU A 53 -8.71 3.20 -1.05
CA LEU A 53 -7.50 3.53 -1.82
C LEU A 53 -6.20 3.50 -1.02
N PHE A 54 -6.27 3.25 0.30
CA PHE A 54 -5.09 3.06 1.16
C PHE A 54 -5.28 1.82 2.02
N ALA A 55 -4.20 1.22 2.48
CA ALA A 55 -4.19 -0.02 3.25
C ALA A 55 -5.20 -0.05 4.41
N TYR A 56 -5.41 1.08 5.10
CA TYR A 56 -6.30 1.17 6.25
C TYR A 56 -7.80 1.32 5.91
N ASN A 57 -8.15 1.71 4.67
CA ASN A 57 -9.56 1.92 4.30
C ASN A 57 -10.36 0.60 4.22
N PRO A 58 -9.89 -0.48 3.54
CA PRO A 58 -10.68 -1.68 3.39
C PRO A 58 -11.07 -2.35 4.71
N PRO A 59 -10.19 -2.46 5.75
CA PRO A 59 -10.61 -2.95 7.06
C PRO A 59 -11.76 -2.16 7.67
N LEU A 60 -11.72 -0.82 7.57
CA LEU A 60 -12.77 0.06 8.10
C LEU A 60 -14.08 -0.04 7.31
N ILE A 61 -14.00 -0.23 5.98
CA ILE A 61 -15.17 -0.53 5.14
C ILE A 61 -15.80 -1.86 5.58
N LEU A 62 -14.99 -2.90 5.81
CA LEU A 62 -15.48 -4.21 6.27
C LEU A 62 -16.19 -4.11 7.64
N GLU A 63 -15.66 -3.31 8.56
CA GLU A 63 -16.31 -3.04 9.83
C GLU A 63 -17.70 -2.38 9.65
N ALA A 64 -17.78 -1.35 8.81
CA ALA A 64 -19.03 -0.67 8.51
C ALA A 64 -20.04 -1.61 7.84
N LEU A 65 -19.59 -2.44 6.88
CA LEU A 65 -20.44 -3.45 6.22
C LEU A 65 -20.93 -4.51 7.21
N LYS A 66 -20.10 -4.92 8.16
CA LYS A 66 -20.47 -5.88 9.19
C LYS A 66 -21.57 -5.31 10.10
N LEU A 67 -21.44 -4.05 10.53
CA LEU A 67 -22.45 -3.37 11.34
C LEU A 67 -23.80 -3.21 10.60
N ALA A 68 -23.74 -2.99 9.28
CA ALA A 68 -24.91 -2.83 8.42
C ALA A 68 -25.49 -4.15 7.87
N ASP A 69 -24.96 -5.32 8.25
CA ASP A 69 -25.31 -6.64 7.69
C ASP A 69 -25.22 -6.70 6.15
N LYS A 70 -24.19 -6.06 5.59
CA LYS A 70 -23.98 -5.96 4.13
C LYS A 70 -22.70 -6.67 3.64
N VAL A 71 -22.00 -7.40 4.51
CA VAL A 71 -20.82 -8.19 4.09
C VAL A 71 -21.24 -9.20 3.03
N GLY A 72 -20.47 -9.24 1.92
CA GLY A 72 -20.76 -10.09 0.76
C GLY A 72 -21.86 -9.55 -0.17
N LYS A 73 -22.70 -8.62 0.29
CA LYS A 73 -23.71 -7.94 -0.54
C LYS A 73 -23.10 -6.75 -1.30
N VAL A 74 -22.19 -6.02 -0.67
CA VAL A 74 -21.45 -4.91 -1.26
C VAL A 74 -20.02 -5.39 -1.56
N LYS A 75 -19.55 -5.20 -2.78
CA LYS A 75 -18.19 -5.58 -3.18
C LYS A 75 -17.17 -4.60 -2.60
N VAL A 76 -16.13 -5.13 -1.96
CA VAL A 76 -15.00 -4.33 -1.50
C VAL A 76 -13.83 -4.51 -2.43
N ILE A 77 -13.33 -3.41 -2.98
CA ILE A 77 -12.11 -3.35 -3.77
C ILE A 77 -11.09 -2.57 -2.96
N ALA A 78 -9.88 -3.09 -2.86
CA ALA A 78 -8.83 -2.58 -2.02
C ALA A 78 -7.62 -2.08 -2.82
N PHE A 79 -6.79 -1.30 -2.15
CA PHE A 79 -5.44 -0.96 -2.56
C PHE A 79 -4.49 -1.22 -1.40
N ASP A 80 -3.26 -1.50 -1.74
CA ASP A 80 -2.17 -1.89 -0.85
C ASP A 80 -2.45 -3.20 -0.08
N GLU A 81 -1.55 -3.57 0.79
CA GLU A 81 -1.61 -4.77 1.62
C GLU A 81 -1.87 -4.43 3.10
N ASP A 82 -2.83 -5.13 3.66
CA ASP A 82 -3.13 -5.16 5.09
C ASP A 82 -3.61 -6.57 5.43
N ASP A 83 -3.25 -7.09 6.59
CA ASP A 83 -3.57 -8.47 6.97
C ASP A 83 -5.07 -8.76 6.98
N ALA A 84 -5.90 -7.82 7.45
CA ALA A 84 -7.35 -7.97 7.43
C ALA A 84 -7.90 -7.95 5.99
N THR A 85 -7.32 -7.14 5.10
CA THR A 85 -7.67 -7.12 3.68
C THR A 85 -7.31 -8.43 3.00
N LEU A 86 -6.09 -8.95 3.21
CA LEU A 86 -5.64 -10.21 2.62
C LEU A 86 -6.47 -11.40 3.16
N GLN A 87 -6.77 -11.42 4.45
CA GLN A 87 -7.69 -12.39 5.02
C GLN A 87 -9.09 -12.29 4.40
N GLY A 88 -9.60 -11.07 4.24
CA GLY A 88 -10.88 -10.82 3.58
C GLY A 88 -10.94 -11.32 2.13
N ILE A 89 -9.84 -11.28 1.40
CA ILE A 89 -9.73 -11.85 0.05
C ILE A 89 -9.83 -13.39 0.11
N LYS A 90 -9.14 -14.03 1.05
CA LYS A 90 -9.22 -15.49 1.25
C LYS A 90 -10.64 -15.92 1.59
N ASP A 91 -11.31 -15.19 2.47
CA ASP A 91 -12.67 -15.47 2.94
C ASP A 91 -13.74 -15.08 1.90
N GLY A 92 -13.38 -14.30 0.87
CA GLY A 92 -14.28 -13.83 -0.18
C GLY A 92 -15.10 -12.60 0.21
N THR A 93 -14.80 -11.94 1.32
CA THR A 93 -15.42 -10.67 1.77
C THR A 93 -14.83 -9.44 1.10
N VAL A 94 -13.58 -9.53 0.62
CA VAL A 94 -12.92 -8.55 -0.24
C VAL A 94 -12.72 -9.17 -1.62
N HIS A 95 -13.10 -8.43 -2.67
CA HIS A 95 -12.98 -8.93 -4.05
C HIS A 95 -11.53 -9.06 -4.52
N GLY A 96 -10.68 -8.16 -4.07
CA GLY A 96 -9.25 -8.13 -4.39
C GLY A 96 -8.62 -6.80 -4.01
N THR A 97 -7.30 -6.77 -4.07
CA THR A 97 -6.51 -5.55 -3.87
C THR A 97 -5.53 -5.33 -5.02
N VAL A 98 -5.21 -4.08 -5.28
CA VAL A 98 -4.10 -3.67 -6.15
C VAL A 98 -2.95 -3.25 -5.24
N VAL A 99 -1.88 -4.03 -5.25
CA VAL A 99 -0.70 -3.75 -4.43
C VAL A 99 0.41 -3.14 -5.27
N GLN A 100 1.02 -2.12 -4.72
CA GLN A 100 2.28 -1.60 -5.21
C GLN A 100 3.41 -2.56 -4.81
N ASN A 101 4.67 -2.15 -5.00
CA ASN A 101 5.80 -2.95 -4.56
C ASN A 101 6.77 -2.11 -3.72
N PRO A 102 6.36 -1.71 -2.50
CA PRO A 102 7.18 -0.85 -1.63
C PRO A 102 8.55 -1.49 -1.31
N TYR A 103 8.63 -2.82 -1.17
CA TYR A 103 9.91 -3.51 -1.03
C TYR A 103 10.88 -3.15 -2.17
N MET A 104 10.42 -3.23 -3.42
CA MET A 104 11.26 -2.90 -4.57
C MET A 104 11.51 -1.39 -4.69
N TYR A 105 10.63 -0.53 -4.19
CA TYR A 105 10.90 0.91 -4.13
C TYR A 105 12.11 1.19 -3.24
N GLY A 106 12.15 0.60 -2.06
CA GLY A 106 13.30 0.71 -1.17
C GLY A 106 14.57 0.10 -1.76
N TYR A 107 14.50 -1.14 -2.26
CA TYR A 107 15.64 -1.84 -2.83
C TYR A 107 16.23 -1.08 -4.03
N LYS A 108 15.41 -0.73 -5.02
CA LYS A 108 15.84 -0.04 -6.24
C LYS A 108 16.39 1.37 -5.97
N SER A 109 15.86 2.07 -4.98
CA SER A 109 16.40 3.37 -4.59
C SER A 109 17.85 3.26 -4.15
N ILE A 110 18.20 2.29 -3.32
CA ILE A 110 19.59 2.06 -2.86
C ILE A 110 20.47 1.53 -4.00
N GLU A 111 19.95 0.64 -4.83
CA GLU A 111 20.66 0.11 -5.99
C GLU A 111 21.08 1.26 -6.95
N VAL A 112 20.14 2.13 -7.30
CA VAL A 112 20.41 3.28 -8.19
C VAL A 112 21.40 4.26 -7.55
N LEU A 113 21.21 4.61 -6.28
CA LEU A 113 22.11 5.51 -5.57
C LEU A 113 23.52 4.94 -5.45
N SER A 114 23.66 3.64 -5.18
CA SER A 114 24.95 2.95 -5.13
C SER A 114 25.65 2.99 -6.48
N ALA A 115 24.95 2.74 -7.57
CA ALA A 115 25.49 2.79 -8.91
C ALA A 115 25.97 4.22 -9.29
N ILE A 116 25.18 5.23 -8.97
CA ILE A 116 25.54 6.65 -9.19
C ILE A 116 26.78 6.99 -8.38
N LYS A 117 26.85 6.60 -7.12
CA LYS A 117 28.00 6.82 -6.23
C LYS A 117 29.27 6.14 -6.77
N ALA A 118 29.13 5.00 -7.41
CA ALA A 118 30.22 4.29 -8.10
C ALA A 118 30.62 4.90 -9.47
N GLY A 119 29.97 5.99 -9.89
CA GLY A 119 30.25 6.67 -11.17
C GLY A 119 29.44 6.17 -12.37
N ASN A 120 28.59 5.16 -12.19
CA ASN A 120 27.71 4.65 -13.25
C ASN A 120 26.43 5.48 -13.35
N LYS A 121 26.42 6.48 -14.22
CA LYS A 121 25.23 7.32 -14.49
C LYS A 121 24.25 6.68 -15.50
N ASN A 122 24.67 5.62 -16.20
CA ASN A 122 23.81 4.93 -17.18
C ASN A 122 22.68 4.11 -16.52
N VAL A 123 22.72 3.96 -15.19
CA VAL A 123 21.64 3.36 -14.40
C VAL A 123 20.35 4.18 -14.45
N ILE A 124 20.43 5.46 -14.79
CA ILE A 124 19.26 6.33 -14.95
C ILE A 124 18.78 6.20 -16.40
N PRO A 125 17.58 5.67 -16.66
CA PRO A 125 17.02 5.61 -18.00
C PRO A 125 16.89 7.01 -18.62
N ALA A 126 16.93 7.10 -19.95
CA ALA A 126 16.85 8.38 -20.66
C ALA A 126 15.55 9.16 -20.35
N ASN A 127 14.46 8.44 -20.13
CA ASN A 127 13.16 9.00 -19.71
C ASN A 127 13.09 9.31 -18.20
N LYS A 128 14.16 9.04 -17.43
CA LYS A 128 14.26 9.23 -15.97
C LYS A 128 13.18 8.48 -15.17
N PHE A 129 12.65 7.41 -15.71
CA PHE A 129 11.58 6.63 -15.09
C PHE A 129 11.97 5.15 -15.00
N ILE A 130 11.85 4.57 -13.82
CA ILE A 130 12.02 3.14 -13.57
C ILE A 130 10.66 2.62 -13.17
N ASP A 131 10.05 1.80 -14.01
CA ASP A 131 8.75 1.20 -13.72
C ASP A 131 8.92 0.04 -12.73
N ILE A 132 8.11 0.09 -11.67
CA ILE A 132 7.94 -1.00 -10.71
C ILE A 132 6.44 -1.29 -10.68
N PRO A 133 5.97 -2.31 -11.45
CA PRO A 133 4.55 -2.49 -11.71
C PRO A 133 3.79 -2.90 -10.46
N ALA A 134 2.56 -2.39 -10.35
CA ALA A 134 1.59 -2.85 -9.38
C ALA A 134 1.05 -4.24 -9.79
N ARG A 135 0.52 -4.99 -8.81
CA ARG A 135 -0.03 -6.33 -9.00
C ARG A 135 -1.47 -6.41 -8.49
N GLN A 136 -2.30 -7.17 -9.17
CA GLN A 136 -3.61 -7.55 -8.65
C GLN A 136 -3.48 -8.77 -7.75
N ILE A 137 -4.03 -8.69 -6.55
CA ILE A 137 -4.12 -9.81 -5.62
C ILE A 137 -5.59 -10.19 -5.48
N ARG A 138 -5.86 -11.45 -5.78
CA ARG A 138 -7.18 -12.07 -5.75
C ARG A 138 -7.11 -13.41 -5.02
N LYS A 139 -8.25 -14.10 -4.92
CA LYS A 139 -8.37 -15.35 -4.17
C LYS A 139 -7.44 -16.46 -4.69
N ASP A 140 -7.10 -16.46 -5.96
CA ASP A 140 -6.25 -17.45 -6.61
C ASP A 140 -4.74 -17.26 -6.34
N ASN A 141 -4.31 -16.06 -5.92
CA ASN A 141 -2.89 -15.76 -5.70
C ASN A 141 -2.57 -15.12 -4.34
N VAL A 142 -3.58 -14.88 -3.48
CA VAL A 142 -3.39 -14.21 -2.18
C VAL A 142 -2.51 -15.01 -1.23
N ASP A 143 -2.60 -16.35 -1.23
CA ASP A 143 -1.81 -17.18 -0.33
C ASP A 143 -0.32 -17.13 -0.66
N GLU A 144 0.03 -17.22 -1.94
CA GLU A 144 1.41 -17.10 -2.41
C GLU A 144 1.96 -15.69 -2.11
N PHE A 145 1.18 -14.66 -2.45
CA PHE A 145 1.56 -13.27 -2.19
C PHE A 145 1.81 -13.02 -0.70
N TRP A 146 0.90 -13.44 0.17
CA TRP A 146 1.01 -13.21 1.61
C TRP A 146 2.17 -13.99 2.24
N ALA A 147 2.43 -15.20 1.77
CA ALA A 147 3.60 -15.98 2.20
C ALA A 147 4.91 -15.30 1.81
N ASP A 148 5.03 -14.82 0.56
CA ASP A 148 6.19 -14.05 0.08
C ASP A 148 6.40 -12.76 0.89
N LEU A 149 5.33 -12.02 1.15
CA LEU A 149 5.37 -10.80 1.97
C LEU A 149 5.88 -11.10 3.38
N LYS A 150 5.33 -12.12 4.04
CA LYS A 150 5.78 -12.53 5.39
C LYS A 150 7.25 -12.97 5.40
N ALA A 151 7.68 -13.72 4.40
CA ALA A 151 9.07 -14.15 4.28
C ALA A 151 10.03 -12.96 4.11
N LYS A 152 9.67 -11.98 3.29
CA LYS A 152 10.43 -10.73 3.12
C LYS A 152 10.50 -9.94 4.43
N MET A 153 9.36 -9.79 5.12
CA MET A 153 9.31 -9.07 6.38
C MET A 153 10.17 -9.72 7.47
N ALA A 154 10.22 -11.04 7.52
CA ALA A 154 11.06 -11.77 8.46
C ALA A 154 12.58 -11.58 8.23
N GLY A 155 12.99 -11.28 6.98
CA GLY A 155 14.38 -11.03 6.59
C GLY A 155 14.83 -9.57 6.66
N GLY A 156 14.00 -8.68 7.23
CA GLY A 156 14.19 -7.23 7.15
C GLY A 156 15.11 -6.60 8.19
N GLU A 157 16.01 -7.36 8.82
CA GLU A 157 16.94 -6.82 9.81
C GLU A 157 17.85 -5.73 9.23
N LYS A 158 18.07 -4.67 10.01
CA LYS A 158 19.01 -3.60 9.64
C LYS A 158 20.43 -4.16 9.61
N PRO A 159 21.18 -4.03 8.50
CA PRO A 159 22.56 -4.46 8.45
C PRO A 159 23.43 -3.64 9.40
N ALA A 160 24.45 -4.28 9.98
CA ALA A 160 25.45 -3.58 10.80
C ALA A 160 26.18 -2.52 9.95
N THR A 161 26.38 -1.34 10.53
CA THR A 161 27.13 -0.26 9.89
C THR A 161 28.59 -0.67 9.68
N GLN A 162 29.08 -0.52 8.45
CA GLN A 162 30.43 -0.85 8.04
C GLN A 162 31.26 0.43 7.84
N GLN A 163 32.41 0.52 8.51
CA GLN A 163 33.29 1.67 8.36
C GLN A 163 33.85 1.79 6.93
N GLY A 164 33.90 3.00 6.39
CA GLY A 164 34.45 3.28 5.05
C GLY A 164 33.55 2.92 3.88
N LYS A 165 32.36 2.39 4.13
CA LYS A 165 31.36 2.11 3.09
C LYS A 165 30.46 3.33 2.82
N PRO A 166 29.98 3.51 1.58
CA PRO A 166 28.96 4.51 1.28
C PRO A 166 27.73 4.32 2.18
N SER A 167 27.10 5.44 2.58
CA SER A 167 25.90 5.45 3.40
C SER A 167 24.76 6.15 2.67
N PHE A 168 23.58 5.56 2.70
CA PHE A 168 22.36 6.07 2.07
C PHE A 168 21.20 6.08 3.07
N ALA A 169 20.43 7.16 3.06
CA ALA A 169 19.21 7.28 3.84
C ALA A 169 17.97 7.19 2.95
N PHE A 170 16.99 6.42 3.39
CA PHE A 170 15.65 6.38 2.83
C PHE A 170 14.71 7.11 3.81
N VAL A 171 14.15 8.24 3.37
CA VAL A 171 13.28 9.07 4.19
C VAL A 171 11.85 8.93 3.69
N SER A 172 10.94 8.52 4.56
CA SER A 172 9.51 8.44 4.26
C SER A 172 8.76 9.71 4.72
N ASN A 173 7.49 9.82 4.37
CA ASN A 173 6.62 10.91 4.81
C ASN A 173 5.87 10.60 6.12
N GLY A 174 6.21 9.52 6.81
CA GLY A 174 5.57 9.14 8.06
C GLY A 174 5.76 7.67 8.40
N VAL A 175 5.08 7.20 9.44
CA VAL A 175 5.08 5.80 9.88
C VAL A 175 3.86 5.09 9.32
N ALA A 176 4.08 4.08 8.48
CA ALA A 176 3.03 3.22 7.92
C ALA A 176 3.60 1.85 7.54
N SER A 177 2.75 0.81 7.48
CA SER A 177 3.12 -0.53 7.05
C SER A 177 3.79 -0.54 5.67
N PHE A 178 3.28 0.26 4.75
CA PHE A 178 3.85 0.49 3.43
C PHE A 178 5.35 0.87 3.49
N TRP A 179 5.69 1.85 4.33
CA TRP A 179 7.08 2.29 4.48
C TRP A 179 7.95 1.30 5.26
N THR A 180 7.35 0.52 6.16
CA THR A 180 8.05 -0.59 6.83
C THR A 180 8.49 -1.63 5.80
N ILE A 181 7.62 -2.00 4.85
CA ILE A 181 7.96 -2.92 3.77
C ILE A 181 9.07 -2.34 2.87
N ALA A 182 9.00 -1.04 2.55
CA ALA A 182 10.06 -0.37 1.80
C ALA A 182 11.40 -0.41 2.55
N GLY A 183 11.37 -0.18 3.87
CA GLY A 183 12.55 -0.26 4.73
C GLY A 183 13.23 -1.63 4.71
N VAL A 184 12.46 -2.71 4.65
CA VAL A 184 12.99 -4.08 4.46
C VAL A 184 13.76 -4.18 3.14
N GLY A 185 13.22 -3.63 2.05
CA GLY A 185 13.91 -3.57 0.76
C GLY A 185 15.20 -2.76 0.80
N VAL A 186 15.19 -1.63 1.51
CA VAL A 186 16.38 -0.79 1.76
C VAL A 186 17.46 -1.59 2.48
N ASN A 187 17.12 -2.27 3.57
CA ASN A 187 18.05 -3.08 4.35
C ASN A 187 18.63 -4.23 3.53
N LYS A 188 17.79 -4.92 2.77
CA LYS A 188 18.24 -6.01 1.87
C LYS A 188 19.22 -5.50 0.83
N ALA A 189 18.95 -4.36 0.21
CA ALA A 189 19.88 -3.74 -0.73
C ALA A 189 21.21 -3.37 -0.05
N GLY A 190 21.16 -2.88 1.18
CA GLY A 190 22.37 -2.60 1.99
C GLY A 190 23.25 -3.83 2.16
N VAL A 191 22.65 -4.98 2.47
CA VAL A 191 23.36 -6.27 2.59
C VAL A 191 23.95 -6.70 1.25
N ASP A 192 23.11 -6.75 0.20
CA ASP A 192 23.51 -7.28 -1.11
C ASP A 192 24.59 -6.45 -1.81
N LEU A 193 24.54 -5.13 -1.62
CA LEU A 193 25.46 -4.19 -2.26
C LEU A 193 26.66 -3.82 -1.37
N GLY A 194 26.67 -4.28 -0.13
CA GLY A 194 27.74 -3.98 0.84
C GLY A 194 27.85 -2.49 1.16
N VAL A 195 26.72 -1.80 1.30
CA VAL A 195 26.62 -0.38 1.64
C VAL A 195 25.84 -0.17 2.94
N ASN A 196 26.08 0.96 3.59
CA ASN A 196 25.29 1.32 4.78
C ASN A 196 23.96 1.90 4.38
N THR A 197 22.90 1.51 5.08
CA THR A 197 21.56 2.02 4.87
C THR A 197 20.92 2.49 6.16
N GLU A 198 20.10 3.51 6.06
CA GLU A 198 19.27 4.02 7.15
C GLU A 198 17.86 4.27 6.64
N VAL A 199 16.86 3.94 7.47
CA VAL A 199 15.45 4.19 7.19
C VAL A 199 14.94 5.16 8.22
N LEU A 200 14.49 6.32 7.77
CA LEU A 200 13.97 7.41 8.59
C LEU A 200 12.47 7.54 8.33
N MET A 201 11.67 7.31 9.39
CA MET A 201 10.21 7.43 9.37
C MET A 201 9.81 8.48 10.40
N PRO A 202 9.63 9.74 9.99
CA PRO A 202 9.29 10.81 10.92
C PRO A 202 7.92 10.56 11.55
N ALA A 203 7.85 10.63 12.89
CA ALA A 203 6.65 10.30 13.65
C ALA A 203 5.50 11.28 13.40
N GLU A 204 5.84 12.56 13.29
CA GLU A 204 4.88 13.65 13.00
C GLU A 204 4.65 13.86 11.49
N GLY A 205 5.24 13.02 10.64
CA GLY A 205 5.11 13.10 9.20
C GLY A 205 5.92 14.24 8.56
N ILE A 206 5.35 14.92 7.55
CA ILE A 206 6.05 15.94 6.77
C ILE A 206 6.72 17.04 7.61
N PRO A 207 6.15 17.54 8.73
CA PRO A 207 6.82 18.54 9.57
C PRO A 207 8.19 18.11 10.12
N ASP A 208 8.42 16.81 10.27
CA ASP A 208 9.67 16.26 10.84
C ASP A 208 10.72 15.88 9.77
N GLN A 209 10.41 16.03 8.48
CA GLN A 209 11.33 15.75 7.37
C GLN A 209 12.39 16.84 7.21
#